data_8749f8e302a09c6cf5b65f2ae98e4257
#
_entry.id   8749f8e302a09c6cf5b65f2ae98e4257
#
_cell.length_a   1.000
_cell.length_b   1.000
_cell.length_c   1.000
_cell.angle_alpha   90.00
_cell.angle_beta   90.00
_cell.angle_gamma   90.00
#
_symmetry.space_group_name_H-M   'P 1'
#
loop_
_entity.id
_entity.type
_entity.pdbx_description
1 polymer ?
#
loop_
_entity_poly.entity_id
_entity_poly.type
_entity_poly.pdbx_seq_one_letter_code
_entity_poly.pdbx_strand_id
1 'polypeptide(L)'
;MSTRSTSSGSAADFTSRATTALARLIAAGHRPAALIGSWFGYRAVLAANVELAACESAALFTSPDPDAWIFGFRPYSGTSAHGVATCVALLADDGTWHFDGPGTGDPFNPDFQALQEAITHSNENARDEALPAATPLEWDQGDREHHQLAVENCKEAIAAGEVYQTCISTRFHAELAASDSALAHAGAWFSSRVARYQPARAAFLPGNLYAGIPILASLSPEEFLIRADTSVTETPIKGTIPADRPPNELLRSDKDVAENIMIVDLVRHDLGQVAKTGTVKVTDLLSVRPAPGVWHLFSTVSAELPDQLSHAELIEACFPPASVTGTPKLRAIELLREWEPEPRGAHCGAIGAAHGDALELNVAIRTAEYTKDPNSGRVRVEAGIGGGITIGSTPEGEWAEIEAKAAPLLLES
;
A
#
# COMPACT_ATOMS: atom_id res chain seq x y z
N MET A 1 21.36 -37.20 21.39
CA MET A 1 20.75 -35.85 21.39
C MET A 1 20.81 -35.33 19.98
N SER A 2 19.70 -35.43 19.25
CA SER A 2 19.60 -35.00 17.86
C SER A 2 19.06 -33.56 17.87
N THR A 3 19.89 -32.62 17.52
CA THR A 3 19.48 -31.23 17.29
C THR A 3 18.67 -31.20 16.00
N ARG A 4 17.35 -31.07 16.12
CA ARG A 4 16.49 -30.69 14.98
C ARG A 4 16.87 -29.28 14.60
N SER A 5 17.52 -29.14 13.45
CA SER A 5 17.66 -27.88 12.73
C SER A 5 16.25 -27.45 12.33
N THR A 6 15.72 -26.43 12.98
CA THR A 6 14.54 -25.71 12.47
C THR A 6 15.00 -24.92 11.25
N SER A 7 14.69 -25.40 10.05
CA SER A 7 14.87 -24.63 8.84
C SER A 7 13.89 -23.44 8.89
N SER A 8 14.39 -22.27 9.19
CA SER A 8 13.62 -21.03 8.97
C SER A 8 13.29 -20.95 7.48
N GLY A 9 12.02 -20.91 7.12
CA GLY A 9 11.56 -20.74 5.73
C GLY A 9 12.15 -19.49 5.11
N SER A 10 12.38 -19.52 3.79
CA SER A 10 12.82 -18.31 3.07
C SER A 10 11.64 -17.33 2.90
N ALA A 11 11.94 -16.06 2.68
CA ALA A 11 10.89 -15.04 2.37
C ALA A 11 10.03 -15.48 1.17
N ALA A 12 10.64 -16.11 0.15
CA ALA A 12 9.94 -16.66 -1.00
C ALA A 12 8.97 -17.79 -0.65
N ASP A 13 9.29 -18.62 0.35
CA ASP A 13 8.42 -19.69 0.82
C ASP A 13 7.17 -19.12 1.53
N PHE A 14 7.33 -18.15 2.41
CA PHE A 14 6.21 -17.48 3.07
C PHE A 14 5.28 -16.78 2.08
N THR A 15 5.87 -16.08 1.12
CA THR A 15 5.12 -15.44 0.03
C THR A 15 4.31 -16.45 -0.78
N SER A 16 4.93 -17.57 -1.17
CA SER A 16 4.27 -18.63 -1.93
C SER A 16 3.08 -19.22 -1.17
N ARG A 17 3.24 -19.50 0.11
CA ARG A 17 2.18 -20.06 0.95
C ARG A 17 1.01 -19.09 1.10
N ALA A 18 1.28 -17.81 1.34
CA ALA A 18 0.25 -16.79 1.49
C ALA A 18 -0.51 -16.55 0.19
N THR A 19 0.18 -16.44 -0.96
CA THR A 19 -0.45 -16.25 -2.27
C THR A 19 -1.23 -17.48 -2.72
N THR A 20 -0.77 -18.69 -2.38
CA THR A 20 -1.52 -19.93 -2.64
C THR A 20 -2.82 -19.97 -1.84
N ALA A 21 -2.79 -19.62 -0.56
CA ALA A 21 -4.01 -19.58 0.26
C ALA A 21 -5.00 -18.52 -0.26
N LEU A 22 -4.51 -17.33 -0.64
CA LEU A 22 -5.32 -16.28 -1.28
C LEU A 22 -6.00 -16.79 -2.56
N ALA A 23 -5.23 -17.45 -3.43
CA ALA A 23 -5.73 -17.99 -4.69
C ALA A 23 -6.86 -19.01 -4.48
N ARG A 24 -6.71 -19.90 -3.50
CA ARG A 24 -7.71 -20.91 -3.14
C ARG A 24 -8.99 -20.28 -2.60
N LEU A 25 -8.88 -19.30 -1.72
CA LEU A 25 -10.05 -18.57 -1.23
C LEU A 25 -10.83 -17.94 -2.39
N ILE A 26 -10.15 -17.28 -3.33
CA ILE A 26 -10.80 -16.69 -4.50
C ILE A 26 -11.44 -17.77 -5.40
N ALA A 27 -10.74 -18.88 -5.66
CA ALA A 27 -11.25 -19.98 -6.48
C ALA A 27 -12.47 -20.66 -5.84
N ALA A 28 -12.55 -20.72 -4.52
CA ALA A 28 -13.71 -21.20 -3.77
C ALA A 28 -14.89 -20.20 -3.73
N GLY A 29 -14.73 -19.01 -4.32
CA GLY A 29 -15.79 -17.99 -4.40
C GLY A 29 -15.82 -17.03 -3.23
N HIS A 30 -14.81 -17.06 -2.35
CA HIS A 30 -14.67 -16.10 -1.26
C HIS A 30 -14.17 -14.73 -1.74
N ARG A 31 -14.28 -13.74 -0.88
CA ARG A 31 -13.82 -12.36 -1.12
C ARG A 31 -12.72 -11.98 -0.11
N PRO A 32 -11.53 -12.57 -0.26
CA PRO A 32 -10.48 -12.44 0.75
C PRO A 32 -9.82 -11.07 0.75
N ALA A 33 -9.38 -10.63 1.95
CA ALA A 33 -8.34 -9.62 2.10
C ALA A 33 -7.02 -10.29 2.48
N ALA A 34 -5.90 -9.73 2.01
CA ALA A 34 -4.57 -10.25 2.30
C ALA A 34 -3.57 -9.12 2.52
N LEU A 35 -2.80 -9.22 3.59
CA LEU A 35 -1.59 -8.44 3.83
C LEU A 35 -0.42 -9.42 3.81
N ILE A 36 0.56 -9.22 2.92
CA ILE A 36 1.69 -10.16 2.74
C ILE A 36 3.00 -9.39 2.91
N GLY A 37 3.93 -9.96 3.64
CA GLY A 37 5.18 -9.33 4.06
C GLY A 37 5.18 -9.04 5.56
N SER A 38 5.75 -7.92 6.00
CA SER A 38 5.85 -7.58 7.41
C SER A 38 4.65 -6.76 7.88
N TRP A 39 3.63 -7.42 8.43
CA TRP A 39 2.42 -6.80 8.93
C TRP A 39 2.07 -7.34 10.32
N PHE A 40 1.86 -6.46 11.31
CA PHE A 40 1.50 -6.82 12.69
C PHE A 40 2.43 -7.87 13.33
N GLY A 41 3.70 -7.88 12.91
CA GLY A 41 4.69 -8.88 13.37
C GLY A 41 4.57 -10.25 12.69
N TYR A 42 3.74 -10.41 11.66
CA TYR A 42 3.54 -11.63 10.90
C TYR A 42 4.02 -11.50 9.45
N ARG A 43 4.25 -12.63 8.78
CA ARG A 43 4.59 -12.72 7.34
C ARG A 43 3.39 -12.61 6.42
N ALA A 44 2.21 -12.93 6.93
CA ALA A 44 0.94 -12.68 6.25
C ALA A 44 -0.21 -12.60 7.24
N VAL A 45 -1.24 -11.82 6.88
CA VAL A 45 -2.55 -11.76 7.52
C VAL A 45 -3.59 -11.98 6.43
N LEU A 46 -4.41 -13.02 6.55
CA LEU A 46 -5.44 -13.38 5.58
C LEU A 46 -6.82 -13.43 6.23
N ALA A 47 -7.81 -12.79 5.62
CA ALA A 47 -9.23 -12.97 5.95
C ALA A 47 -9.94 -13.67 4.79
N ALA A 48 -10.85 -14.60 5.06
CA ALA A 48 -11.56 -15.34 4.00
C ALA A 48 -12.59 -14.49 3.27
N ASN A 49 -13.35 -13.70 4.02
CA ASN A 49 -14.35 -12.80 3.45
C ASN A 49 -14.26 -11.44 4.14
N VAL A 50 -14.13 -10.39 3.35
CA VAL A 50 -14.21 -9.00 3.82
C VAL A 50 -15.18 -8.24 2.92
N GLU A 51 -16.32 -7.90 3.48
CA GLU A 51 -17.29 -7.06 2.79
C GLU A 51 -16.95 -5.59 3.06
N LEU A 52 -16.28 -4.96 2.09
CA LEU A 52 -15.96 -3.55 2.17
C LEU A 52 -17.23 -2.71 1.96
N ALA A 53 -17.46 -1.77 2.86
CA ALA A 53 -18.53 -0.79 2.78
C ALA A 53 -17.94 0.63 2.81
N ALA A 54 -18.55 1.52 2.04
CA ALA A 54 -18.22 2.93 2.05
C ALA A 54 -18.49 3.52 3.45
N CYS A 55 -17.59 4.36 3.92
CA CYS A 55 -17.71 5.01 5.22
C CYS A 55 -17.21 6.46 5.17
N GLU A 56 -17.69 7.25 6.12
CA GLU A 56 -17.13 8.59 6.39
C GLU A 56 -15.71 8.43 6.99
N SER A 57 -14.85 9.41 6.74
CA SER A 57 -13.47 9.38 7.26
C SER A 57 -13.41 9.21 8.80
N ALA A 58 -14.36 9.80 9.53
CA ALA A 58 -14.45 9.70 10.98
C ALA A 58 -14.81 8.29 11.51
N ALA A 59 -15.35 7.42 10.63
CA ALA A 59 -15.69 6.03 10.97
C ALA A 59 -14.66 5.02 10.46
N LEU A 60 -13.66 5.49 9.73
CA LEU A 60 -12.67 4.59 9.11
C LEU A 60 -11.86 3.85 10.18
N PHE A 61 -11.69 2.54 10.00
CA PHE A 61 -11.01 1.62 10.93
C PHE A 61 -11.63 1.62 12.35
N THR A 62 -12.96 1.72 12.44
CA THR A 62 -13.69 1.56 13.68
C THR A 62 -14.55 0.31 13.67
N SER A 63 -14.63 -0.40 14.81
CA SER A 63 -15.53 -1.53 15.02
C SER A 63 -16.11 -1.46 16.43
N PRO A 64 -17.35 -1.90 16.64
CA PRO A 64 -17.89 -2.08 17.99
C PRO A 64 -17.24 -3.25 18.74
N ASP A 65 -16.61 -4.18 18.02
CA ASP A 65 -15.89 -5.32 18.58
C ASP A 65 -14.38 -5.01 18.54
N PRO A 66 -13.71 -4.88 19.69
CA PRO A 66 -12.29 -4.56 19.77
C PRO A 66 -11.39 -5.70 19.28
N ASP A 67 -11.87 -6.94 19.29
CA ASP A 67 -11.11 -8.12 18.86
C ASP A 67 -11.27 -8.39 17.36
N ALA A 68 -12.06 -7.59 16.65
CA ALA A 68 -12.24 -7.74 15.21
C ALA A 68 -11.07 -7.13 14.43
N TRP A 69 -10.73 -7.78 13.31
CA TRP A 69 -9.81 -7.22 12.33
C TRP A 69 -10.56 -6.35 11.33
N ILE A 70 -10.02 -5.18 11.02
CA ILE A 70 -10.64 -4.22 10.10
C ILE A 70 -9.69 -3.97 8.95
N PHE A 71 -10.06 -4.36 7.75
CA PHE A 71 -9.32 -4.10 6.51
C PHE A 71 -9.94 -2.90 5.80
N GLY A 72 -9.12 -2.01 5.24
CA GLY A 72 -9.68 -0.84 4.58
C GLY A 72 -8.66 0.03 3.87
N PHE A 73 -9.18 1.09 3.29
CA PHE A 73 -8.37 2.09 2.63
C PHE A 73 -9.02 3.48 2.70
N ARG A 74 -8.15 4.50 2.66
CA ARG A 74 -8.53 5.89 2.45
C ARG A 74 -7.93 6.32 1.10
N PRO A 75 -8.74 6.59 0.05
CA PRO A 75 -8.23 7.06 -1.22
C PRO A 75 -7.71 8.50 -1.08
N TYR A 76 -6.80 8.91 -1.94
CA TYR A 76 -6.39 10.32 -2.04
C TYR A 76 -7.58 11.20 -2.42
N SER A 77 -8.40 10.71 -3.36
CA SER A 77 -9.66 11.34 -3.78
C SER A 77 -10.75 10.28 -3.92
N GLY A 78 -11.91 10.54 -3.33
CA GLY A 78 -13.04 9.62 -3.35
C GLY A 78 -13.49 9.19 -1.96
N THR A 79 -14.21 8.08 -1.89
CA THR A 79 -14.85 7.60 -0.67
C THR A 79 -14.00 6.51 0.01
N SER A 80 -13.75 6.68 1.31
CA SER A 80 -13.11 5.67 2.15
C SER A 80 -14.00 4.43 2.28
N ALA A 81 -13.37 3.27 2.45
CA ALA A 81 -14.09 2.03 2.71
C ALA A 81 -13.32 1.13 3.66
N HIS A 82 -14.04 0.42 4.51
CA HIS A 82 -13.51 -0.65 5.34
C HIS A 82 -14.50 -1.81 5.45
N GLY A 83 -14.00 -2.95 5.89
CA GLY A 83 -14.79 -4.14 6.21
C GLY A 83 -14.18 -4.89 7.38
N VAL A 84 -15.03 -5.56 8.14
CA VAL A 84 -14.65 -6.29 9.35
C VAL A 84 -14.50 -7.76 9.03
N ALA A 85 -13.43 -8.37 9.52
CA ALA A 85 -13.22 -9.82 9.53
C ALA A 85 -13.31 -10.35 10.95
N THR A 86 -14.13 -11.39 11.15
CA THR A 86 -14.29 -12.05 12.45
C THR A 86 -13.25 -13.12 12.73
N CYS A 87 -12.51 -13.52 11.69
CA CYS A 87 -11.40 -14.46 11.80
C CYS A 87 -10.34 -14.15 10.74
N VAL A 88 -9.09 -14.23 11.13
CA VAL A 88 -7.93 -14.12 10.25
C VAL A 88 -6.97 -15.29 10.48
N ALA A 89 -6.19 -15.62 9.45
CA ALA A 89 -5.05 -16.51 9.54
C ALA A 89 -3.76 -15.70 9.48
N LEU A 90 -2.86 -15.94 10.43
CA LEU A 90 -1.61 -15.24 10.68
C LEU A 90 -0.44 -16.17 10.42
N LEU A 91 0.43 -15.86 9.46
CA LEU A 91 1.64 -16.63 9.17
C LEU A 91 2.81 -16.08 9.96
N ALA A 92 3.30 -16.84 10.93
CA ALA A 92 4.43 -16.45 11.76
C ALA A 92 5.79 -16.67 11.08
N ASP A 93 6.86 -16.11 11.65
CA ASP A 93 8.26 -16.23 11.19
C ASP A 93 8.80 -17.66 11.17
N ASP A 94 8.26 -18.54 12.01
CA ASP A 94 8.61 -19.96 12.02
C ASP A 94 7.86 -20.80 10.98
N GLY A 95 6.98 -20.15 10.21
CA GLY A 95 6.16 -20.78 9.18
C GLY A 95 4.88 -21.43 9.73
N THR A 96 4.54 -21.26 11.00
CA THR A 96 3.26 -21.74 11.53
C THR A 96 2.12 -20.76 11.21
N TRP A 97 0.93 -21.33 11.01
CA TRP A 97 -0.28 -20.55 10.89
C TRP A 97 -1.01 -20.52 12.23
N HIS A 98 -1.39 -19.34 12.64
CA HIS A 98 -2.25 -19.06 13.79
C HIS A 98 -3.57 -18.49 13.31
N PHE A 99 -4.59 -18.53 14.15
CA PHE A 99 -5.87 -17.90 13.87
C PHE A 99 -6.16 -16.90 14.97
N ASP A 100 -6.79 -15.78 14.62
CA ASP A 100 -7.15 -14.71 15.53
C ASP A 100 -8.47 -14.06 15.16
N GLY A 101 -9.11 -13.38 16.13
CA GLY A 101 -10.41 -12.73 15.99
C GLY A 101 -11.55 -13.49 16.69
N PRO A 102 -12.72 -12.84 16.88
CA PRO A 102 -13.83 -13.36 17.69
C PRO A 102 -14.47 -14.66 17.15
N GLY A 103 -14.29 -14.96 15.88
CA GLY A 103 -14.78 -16.20 15.27
C GLY A 103 -13.79 -17.37 15.29
N THR A 104 -12.63 -17.17 15.92
CA THR A 104 -11.58 -18.20 15.95
C THR A 104 -11.97 -19.38 16.82
N GLY A 105 -11.75 -20.60 16.27
CA GLY A 105 -12.05 -21.86 16.98
C GLY A 105 -13.52 -22.26 16.95
N ASP A 106 -14.42 -21.45 16.39
CA ASP A 106 -15.81 -21.84 16.17
C ASP A 106 -15.92 -22.72 14.92
N PRO A 107 -16.22 -24.03 15.06
CA PRO A 107 -16.32 -24.93 13.92
C PRO A 107 -17.53 -24.65 12.99
N PHE A 108 -18.43 -23.77 13.41
CA PHE A 108 -19.58 -23.33 12.62
C PHE A 108 -19.34 -21.96 11.94
N ASN A 109 -18.21 -21.28 12.23
CA ASN A 109 -17.84 -20.06 11.55
C ASN A 109 -17.33 -20.39 10.13
N PRO A 110 -18.02 -19.92 9.06
CA PRO A 110 -17.66 -20.27 7.68
C PRO A 110 -16.30 -19.68 7.27
N ASP A 111 -15.91 -18.53 7.81
CA ASP A 111 -14.63 -17.89 7.50
C ASP A 111 -13.47 -18.66 8.12
N PHE A 112 -13.64 -19.15 9.35
CA PHE A 112 -12.66 -20.00 10.01
C PHE A 112 -12.46 -21.31 9.25
N GLN A 113 -13.55 -21.98 8.81
CA GLN A 113 -13.46 -23.18 7.99
C GLN A 113 -12.76 -22.91 6.65
N ALA A 114 -13.15 -21.85 5.94
CA ALA A 114 -12.54 -21.48 4.66
C ALA A 114 -11.04 -21.23 4.78
N LEU A 115 -10.59 -20.53 5.84
CA LEU A 115 -9.17 -20.30 6.12
C LEU A 115 -8.44 -21.60 6.41
N GLN A 116 -9.01 -22.50 7.23
CA GLN A 116 -8.41 -23.80 7.51
C GLN A 116 -8.23 -24.64 6.24
N GLU A 117 -9.25 -24.71 5.40
CA GLU A 117 -9.19 -25.44 4.12
C GLU A 117 -8.14 -24.85 3.19
N ALA A 118 -8.12 -23.52 3.01
CA ALA A 118 -7.17 -22.86 2.14
C ALA A 118 -5.71 -23.07 2.57
N ILE A 119 -5.45 -23.16 3.89
CA ILE A 119 -4.10 -23.33 4.47
C ILE A 119 -3.67 -24.79 4.48
N THR A 120 -4.54 -25.74 4.86
CA THR A 120 -4.18 -27.15 5.05
C THR A 120 -3.69 -27.77 3.74
N HIS A 121 -4.36 -27.50 2.65
CA HIS A 121 -3.97 -28.01 1.34
C HIS A 121 -2.74 -27.29 0.73
N SER A 122 -2.36 -26.12 1.25
CA SER A 122 -1.17 -25.38 0.75
C SER A 122 0.14 -26.12 0.93
N ASN A 123 0.16 -27.17 1.75
CA ASN A 123 1.35 -27.98 2.03
C ASN A 123 1.50 -29.21 1.10
N GLU A 124 0.46 -29.64 0.37
CA GLU A 124 0.50 -30.94 -0.30
C GLU A 124 0.60 -30.92 -1.83
N ASN A 125 0.06 -29.92 -2.58
CA ASN A 125 0.17 -29.85 -4.06
C ASN A 125 -0.03 -28.43 -4.59
N ALA A 126 0.98 -27.59 -4.51
CA ALA A 126 0.92 -26.17 -4.87
C ALA A 126 0.71 -25.87 -6.39
N ARG A 127 0.63 -26.89 -7.26
CA ARG A 127 0.58 -26.70 -8.72
C ARG A 127 -0.79 -26.86 -9.36
N ASP A 128 -1.73 -27.57 -8.73
CA ASP A 128 -3.00 -27.95 -9.40
C ASP A 128 -4.19 -27.05 -9.08
N GLU A 129 -4.10 -26.10 -8.14
CA GLU A 129 -5.20 -25.22 -7.72
C GLU A 129 -4.83 -23.72 -7.74
N ALA A 130 -3.83 -23.35 -8.50
CA ALA A 130 -3.48 -21.95 -8.70
C ALA A 130 -4.61 -21.24 -9.51
N LEU A 131 -4.89 -19.98 -9.17
CA LEU A 131 -5.70 -19.14 -10.08
C LEU A 131 -5.07 -19.19 -11.49
N PRO A 132 -5.91 -19.21 -12.55
CA PRO A 132 -5.38 -19.05 -13.89
C PRO A 132 -4.51 -17.79 -13.94
N ALA A 133 -3.45 -17.82 -14.74
CA ALA A 133 -2.63 -16.64 -14.93
C ALA A 133 -3.51 -15.45 -15.31
N ALA A 134 -3.22 -14.27 -14.76
CA ALA A 134 -3.95 -13.07 -15.14
C ALA A 134 -3.81 -12.85 -16.65
N THR A 135 -4.91 -12.56 -17.31
CA THR A 135 -4.89 -12.19 -18.73
C THR A 135 -4.08 -10.92 -18.91
N PRO A 136 -3.24 -10.84 -19.95
CA PRO A 136 -2.51 -9.62 -20.27
C PRO A 136 -3.42 -8.39 -20.36
N LEU A 137 -2.98 -7.28 -19.75
CA LEU A 137 -3.66 -6.00 -19.84
C LEU A 137 -2.96 -5.11 -20.89
N GLU A 138 -3.73 -4.58 -21.81
CA GLU A 138 -3.25 -3.58 -22.76
C GLU A 138 -3.34 -2.20 -22.12
N TRP A 139 -2.23 -1.72 -21.56
CA TRP A 139 -2.12 -0.43 -20.94
C TRP A 139 -1.92 0.68 -21.97
N ASP A 140 -2.54 1.83 -21.72
CA ASP A 140 -2.22 3.04 -22.48
C ASP A 140 -0.80 3.54 -22.16
N GLN A 141 -0.39 4.61 -22.81
CA GLN A 141 0.95 5.18 -22.65
C GLN A 141 1.01 6.28 -21.58
N GLY A 142 -0.09 6.52 -20.88
CA GLY A 142 -0.23 7.67 -19.99
C GLY A 142 -0.17 9.02 -20.73
N ASP A 143 -0.42 10.11 -20.04
CA ASP A 143 -0.40 11.45 -20.61
C ASP A 143 0.95 12.14 -20.35
N ARG A 144 1.92 11.83 -21.21
CA ARG A 144 3.28 12.40 -21.13
C ARG A 144 3.29 13.91 -21.29
N GLU A 145 2.53 14.44 -22.24
CA GLU A 145 2.57 15.89 -22.55
C GLU A 145 2.03 16.68 -21.36
N HIS A 146 0.93 16.23 -20.78
CA HIS A 146 0.35 16.86 -19.61
C HIS A 146 1.24 16.76 -18.37
N HIS A 147 1.84 15.57 -18.14
CA HIS A 147 2.80 15.39 -17.04
C HIS A 147 4.00 16.33 -17.17
N GLN A 148 4.58 16.46 -18.37
CA GLN A 148 5.70 17.36 -18.62
C GLN A 148 5.33 18.82 -18.39
N LEU A 149 4.13 19.24 -18.82
CA LEU A 149 3.60 20.58 -18.54
C LEU A 149 3.42 20.81 -17.03
N ALA A 150 2.89 19.82 -16.30
CA ALA A 150 2.75 19.91 -14.86
C ALA A 150 4.10 20.04 -14.13
N VAL A 151 5.16 19.38 -14.63
CA VAL A 151 6.53 19.54 -14.13
C VAL A 151 7.02 20.98 -14.32
N GLU A 152 6.79 21.60 -15.50
CA GLU A 152 7.19 22.99 -15.74
C GLU A 152 6.41 23.95 -14.83
N ASN A 153 5.09 23.80 -14.71
CA ASN A 153 4.26 24.60 -13.81
C ASN A 153 4.73 24.50 -12.35
N CYS A 154 5.12 23.29 -11.91
CA CYS A 154 5.66 23.08 -10.58
C CYS A 154 6.96 23.85 -10.37
N LYS A 155 7.89 23.82 -11.35
CA LYS A 155 9.14 24.57 -11.28
C LYS A 155 8.92 26.08 -11.22
N GLU A 156 7.93 26.59 -11.96
CA GLU A 156 7.54 28.01 -11.89
C GLU A 156 7.02 28.35 -10.49
N ALA A 157 6.15 27.52 -9.91
CA ALA A 157 5.65 27.73 -8.55
C ALA A 157 6.76 27.64 -7.48
N ILE A 158 7.74 26.75 -7.66
CA ILE A 158 8.93 26.68 -6.79
C ILE A 158 9.76 27.99 -6.93
N ALA A 159 10.00 28.47 -8.15
CA ALA A 159 10.73 29.71 -8.38
C ALA A 159 10.00 30.94 -7.82
N ALA A 160 8.66 30.92 -7.82
CA ALA A 160 7.82 31.95 -7.20
C ALA A 160 7.78 31.84 -5.65
N GLY A 161 8.31 30.78 -5.06
CA GLY A 161 8.33 30.56 -3.60
C GLY A 161 7.00 30.07 -3.04
N GLU A 162 6.12 29.52 -3.88
CA GLU A 162 4.81 29.01 -3.45
C GLU A 162 4.92 27.62 -2.78
N VAL A 163 5.81 26.78 -3.31
CA VAL A 163 6.12 25.45 -2.78
C VAL A 163 7.63 25.19 -2.84
N TYR A 164 8.13 24.28 -2.05
CA TYR A 164 9.53 23.80 -2.12
C TYR A 164 9.66 22.61 -3.05
N GLN A 165 8.65 21.74 -3.06
CA GLN A 165 8.50 20.56 -3.92
C GLN A 165 7.04 20.12 -3.99
N THR A 166 6.67 19.38 -5.04
CA THR A 166 5.41 18.63 -5.10
C THR A 166 5.63 17.24 -5.69
N CYS A 167 4.72 16.31 -5.42
CA CYS A 167 4.71 15.00 -6.06
C CYS A 167 3.66 15.01 -7.20
N ILE A 168 4.10 15.08 -8.45
CA ILE A 168 3.21 15.05 -9.61
C ILE A 168 3.01 13.61 -10.06
N SER A 169 1.75 13.26 -10.35
CA SER A 169 1.35 11.93 -10.77
C SER A 169 0.70 11.93 -12.15
N THR A 170 0.83 10.80 -12.85
CA THR A 170 0.03 10.48 -14.03
C THR A 170 -0.65 9.13 -13.83
N ARG A 171 -1.68 8.82 -14.63
CA ARG A 171 -2.40 7.54 -14.57
C ARG A 171 -2.22 6.77 -15.87
N PHE A 172 -2.15 5.46 -15.74
CA PHE A 172 -2.18 4.49 -16.82
C PHE A 172 -3.46 3.70 -16.71
N HIS A 173 -4.11 3.42 -17.85
CA HIS A 173 -5.39 2.74 -17.89
C HIS A 173 -5.33 1.51 -18.79
N ALA A 174 -6.08 0.48 -18.39
CA ALA A 174 -6.38 -0.69 -19.19
C ALA A 174 -7.84 -1.11 -18.98
N GLU A 175 -8.42 -1.85 -19.92
CA GLU A 175 -9.73 -2.47 -19.76
C GLU A 175 -9.57 -3.97 -19.53
N LEU A 176 -10.30 -4.51 -18.57
CA LEU A 176 -10.41 -5.94 -18.38
C LEU A 176 -11.37 -6.55 -19.40
N ALA A 177 -11.01 -7.70 -19.99
CA ALA A 177 -11.89 -8.41 -20.88
C ALA A 177 -13.24 -8.76 -20.19
N ALA A 178 -14.35 -8.61 -20.90
CA ALA A 178 -15.68 -8.81 -20.33
C ALA A 178 -15.96 -10.26 -19.86
N SER A 179 -15.15 -11.22 -20.32
CA SER A 179 -15.20 -12.63 -19.89
C SER A 179 -14.55 -12.88 -18.54
N ASP A 180 -13.71 -11.96 -18.06
CA ASP A 180 -12.83 -12.20 -16.92
C ASP A 180 -13.49 -11.74 -15.61
N SER A 181 -13.33 -12.55 -14.57
CA SER A 181 -13.70 -12.16 -13.22
C SER A 181 -12.67 -11.16 -12.70
N ALA A 182 -13.11 -9.93 -12.40
CA ALA A 182 -12.24 -8.89 -11.89
C ALA A 182 -11.49 -9.30 -10.62
N LEU A 183 -12.16 -10.00 -9.69
CA LEU A 183 -11.55 -10.47 -8.45
C LEU A 183 -10.50 -11.55 -8.72
N ALA A 184 -10.78 -12.53 -9.58
CA ALA A 184 -9.84 -13.58 -9.93
C ALA A 184 -8.64 -13.02 -10.68
N HIS A 185 -8.86 -12.12 -11.65
CA HIS A 185 -7.79 -11.44 -12.36
C HIS A 185 -6.90 -10.62 -11.41
N ALA A 186 -7.49 -9.79 -10.55
CA ALA A 186 -6.75 -8.98 -9.59
C ALA A 186 -5.93 -9.84 -8.61
N GLY A 187 -6.50 -10.96 -8.13
CA GLY A 187 -5.81 -11.92 -7.27
C GLY A 187 -4.63 -12.61 -7.96
N ALA A 188 -4.80 -13.04 -9.21
CA ALA A 188 -3.74 -13.64 -10.01
C ALA A 188 -2.63 -12.61 -10.34
N TRP A 189 -3.02 -11.40 -10.77
CA TRP A 189 -2.11 -10.29 -11.01
C TRP A 189 -1.28 -9.94 -9.76
N PHE A 190 -1.94 -9.82 -8.61
CA PHE A 190 -1.29 -9.55 -7.32
C PHE A 190 -0.32 -10.67 -6.94
N SER A 191 -0.77 -11.93 -6.96
CA SER A 191 0.03 -13.08 -6.54
C SER A 191 1.29 -13.25 -7.40
N SER A 192 1.19 -13.09 -8.71
CA SER A 192 2.33 -13.20 -9.62
C SER A 192 3.40 -12.13 -9.33
N ARG A 193 2.97 -10.89 -9.06
CA ARG A 193 3.89 -9.78 -8.79
C ARG A 193 4.48 -9.84 -7.38
N VAL A 194 3.70 -10.24 -6.38
CA VAL A 194 4.23 -10.47 -5.03
C VAL A 194 5.29 -11.57 -5.04
N ALA A 195 5.05 -12.67 -5.78
CA ALA A 195 6.03 -13.74 -5.94
C ALA A 195 7.32 -13.28 -6.64
N ARG A 196 7.19 -12.43 -7.67
CA ARG A 196 8.33 -11.94 -8.45
C ARG A 196 9.14 -10.87 -7.73
N TYR A 197 8.46 -9.84 -7.20
CA TYR A 197 9.12 -8.65 -6.65
C TYR A 197 9.34 -8.71 -5.15
N GLN A 198 8.72 -9.65 -4.45
CA GLN A 198 8.83 -9.88 -3.00
C GLN A 198 8.83 -8.56 -2.20
N PRO A 199 7.78 -7.72 -2.37
CA PRO A 199 7.70 -6.45 -1.66
C PRO A 199 7.73 -6.70 -0.14
N ALA A 200 8.35 -5.79 0.60
CA ALA A 200 8.39 -5.87 2.06
C ALA A 200 6.98 -5.90 2.66
N ARG A 201 6.05 -5.21 2.01
CA ARG A 201 4.63 -5.14 2.38
C ARG A 201 3.79 -5.10 1.10
N ALA A 202 2.75 -5.92 1.06
CA ALA A 202 1.78 -5.93 -0.02
C ALA A 202 0.39 -6.05 0.58
N ALA A 203 -0.63 -5.48 -0.07
CA ALA A 203 -2.01 -5.50 0.40
C ALA A 203 -2.97 -5.78 -0.75
N PHE A 204 -3.91 -6.70 -0.52
CA PHE A 204 -5.00 -7.01 -1.44
C PHE A 204 -6.34 -6.82 -0.73
N LEU A 205 -7.22 -6.01 -1.33
CA LEU A 205 -8.57 -5.77 -0.84
C LEU A 205 -9.59 -6.13 -1.93
N PRO A 206 -10.64 -6.90 -1.61
CA PRO A 206 -11.55 -7.47 -2.61
C PRO A 206 -12.52 -6.46 -3.22
N GLY A 207 -12.61 -5.23 -2.68
CA GLY A 207 -13.53 -4.20 -3.13
C GLY A 207 -14.99 -4.62 -3.16
N ASN A 208 -15.86 -3.80 -3.72
CA ASN A 208 -17.22 -4.12 -4.11
C ASN A 208 -17.59 -3.26 -5.32
N LEU A 209 -17.30 -3.74 -6.52
CA LEU A 209 -17.46 -2.98 -7.77
C LEU A 209 -18.91 -2.54 -8.04
N TYR A 210 -19.89 -3.27 -7.53
CA TYR A 210 -21.32 -2.90 -7.67
C TYR A 210 -21.71 -1.76 -6.72
N ALA A 211 -21.01 -1.63 -5.60
CA ALA A 211 -21.15 -0.51 -4.68
C ALA A 211 -20.16 0.66 -4.98
N GLY A 212 -19.43 0.60 -6.09
CA GLY A 212 -18.45 1.61 -6.47
C GLY A 212 -17.15 1.56 -5.63
N ILE A 213 -16.90 0.46 -4.91
CA ILE A 213 -15.71 0.28 -4.09
C ILE A 213 -14.68 -0.52 -4.89
N PRO A 214 -13.49 0.02 -5.21
CA PRO A 214 -12.50 -0.65 -6.05
C PRO A 214 -11.91 -1.90 -5.41
N ILE A 215 -11.50 -2.87 -6.25
CA ILE A 215 -10.56 -3.91 -5.82
C ILE A 215 -9.17 -3.30 -5.88
N LEU A 216 -8.38 -3.46 -4.81
CA LEU A 216 -7.05 -2.90 -4.72
C LEU A 216 -5.99 -4.00 -4.59
N ALA A 217 -4.98 -3.94 -5.46
CA ALA A 217 -3.81 -4.82 -5.44
C ALA A 217 -2.54 -3.96 -5.33
N SER A 218 -2.02 -3.81 -4.11
CA SER A 218 -0.92 -2.89 -3.78
C SER A 218 0.38 -3.64 -3.50
N LEU A 219 1.46 -3.17 -4.12
CA LEU A 219 2.84 -3.62 -3.92
C LEU A 219 3.68 -2.52 -3.27
N SER A 220 3.08 -1.68 -2.46
CA SER A 220 3.73 -0.49 -1.90
C SER A 220 4.92 -0.83 -1.04
N PRO A 221 6.08 -0.20 -1.26
CA PRO A 221 7.24 -0.36 -0.37
C PRO A 221 7.17 0.55 0.85
N GLU A 222 6.23 1.50 0.92
CA GLU A 222 6.28 2.62 1.84
C GLU A 222 5.23 2.49 2.96
N GLU A 223 5.72 2.46 4.20
CA GLU A 223 4.90 2.54 5.40
C GLU A 223 4.36 3.96 5.56
N PHE A 224 3.06 4.08 5.81
CA PHE A 224 2.45 5.37 6.14
C PHE A 224 2.39 5.53 7.66
N LEU A 225 1.50 4.81 8.32
CA LEU A 225 1.33 4.88 9.77
C LEU A 225 1.40 3.48 10.37
N ILE A 226 2.27 3.31 11.35
CA ILE A 226 2.34 2.12 12.19
C ILE A 226 2.06 2.55 13.62
N ARG A 227 0.90 2.18 14.15
CA ARG A 227 0.50 2.43 15.53
C ARG A 227 0.50 1.11 16.30
N ALA A 228 1.09 1.14 17.48
CA ALA A 228 1.00 0.08 18.49
C ALA A 228 0.66 0.75 19.83
N ASP A 229 -0.53 0.49 20.34
CA ASP A 229 -1.08 1.17 21.52
C ASP A 229 -1.06 2.71 21.37
N THR A 230 -0.26 3.38 22.20
CA THR A 230 -0.07 4.83 22.16
C THR A 230 1.14 5.25 21.31
N SER A 231 1.98 4.33 20.86
CA SER A 231 3.14 4.67 20.01
C SER A 231 2.76 4.69 18.54
N VAL A 232 3.22 5.68 17.81
CA VAL A 232 3.06 5.77 16.35
C VAL A 232 4.39 6.08 15.68
N THR A 233 4.59 5.49 14.50
CA THR A 233 5.71 5.82 13.62
C THR A 233 5.22 6.04 12.19
N GLU A 234 5.95 6.91 11.47
CA GLU A 234 5.87 7.10 10.02
C GLU A 234 7.27 7.03 9.44
N THR A 235 7.44 6.26 8.35
CA THR A 235 8.77 5.99 7.77
C THR A 235 8.80 6.34 6.28
N PRO A 236 8.87 7.63 5.92
CA PRO A 236 8.94 8.06 4.53
C PRO A 236 10.23 7.60 3.84
N ILE A 237 10.08 7.30 2.55
CA ILE A 237 11.17 6.94 1.65
C ILE A 237 11.41 8.09 0.67
N LYS A 238 12.66 8.54 0.57
CA LYS A 238 13.12 9.46 -0.47
C LYS A 238 14.54 9.07 -0.91
N GLY A 239 14.76 9.05 -2.20
CA GLY A 239 16.02 8.55 -2.77
C GLY A 239 16.03 7.03 -2.93
N THR A 240 16.34 6.60 -4.16
CA THR A 240 16.43 5.20 -4.55
C THR A 240 17.53 5.04 -5.59
N ILE A 241 18.43 4.08 -5.37
CA ILE A 241 19.44 3.70 -6.36
C ILE A 241 19.46 2.18 -6.57
N PRO A 242 19.88 1.68 -7.73
CA PRO A 242 20.05 0.26 -7.98
C PRO A 242 20.97 -0.42 -6.97
N ALA A 243 20.70 -1.70 -6.66
CA ALA A 243 21.45 -2.46 -5.64
C ALA A 243 22.93 -2.74 -6.03
N ASP A 244 23.28 -2.62 -7.30
CA ASP A 244 24.65 -2.74 -7.83
C ASP A 244 25.49 -1.47 -7.61
N ARG A 245 24.87 -0.36 -7.20
CA ARG A 245 25.57 0.89 -6.85
C ARG A 245 25.93 0.95 -5.38
N PRO A 246 27.00 1.68 -5.01
CA PRO A 246 27.37 1.87 -3.63
C PRO A 246 26.29 2.59 -2.83
N PRO A 247 25.80 2.03 -1.70
CA PRO A 247 24.68 2.61 -0.93
C PRO A 247 24.95 4.02 -0.41
N ASN A 248 26.23 4.39 -0.16
CA ASN A 248 26.61 5.71 0.31
C ASN A 248 26.46 6.82 -0.74
N GLU A 249 26.16 6.50 -1.99
CA GLU A 249 25.83 7.51 -3.00
C GLU A 249 24.56 8.27 -2.66
N LEU A 250 23.56 7.60 -2.04
CA LEU A 250 22.35 8.25 -1.56
C LEU A 250 22.65 9.37 -0.54
N LEU A 251 23.60 9.14 0.35
CA LEU A 251 24.00 10.14 1.36
C LEU A 251 24.83 11.29 0.77
N ARG A 252 25.31 11.16 -0.46
CA ARG A 252 26.05 12.21 -1.18
C ARG A 252 25.20 12.97 -2.18
N SER A 253 23.97 12.54 -2.39
CA SER A 253 23.00 13.22 -3.23
C SER A 253 22.38 14.37 -2.44
N ASP A 254 22.81 15.60 -2.70
CA ASP A 254 22.25 16.80 -2.06
C ASP A 254 20.74 16.88 -2.28
N LYS A 255 20.24 16.44 -3.46
CA LYS A 255 18.82 16.39 -3.80
C LYS A 255 18.09 15.42 -2.87
N ASP A 256 18.50 14.15 -2.81
CA ASP A 256 17.78 13.10 -2.06
C ASP A 256 17.79 13.38 -0.55
N VAL A 257 18.93 13.88 -0.03
CA VAL A 257 19.09 14.29 1.37
C VAL A 257 18.16 15.46 1.69
N ALA A 258 18.14 16.50 0.87
CA ALA A 258 17.28 17.66 1.09
C ALA A 258 15.79 17.29 1.02
N GLU A 259 15.37 16.50 0.04
CA GLU A 259 14.01 16.02 -0.07
C GLU A 259 13.59 15.20 1.15
N ASN A 260 14.45 14.28 1.62
CA ASN A 260 14.16 13.45 2.78
C ASN A 260 13.98 14.31 4.04
N ILE A 261 14.85 15.28 4.27
CA ILE A 261 14.77 16.20 5.44
C ILE A 261 13.48 17.03 5.38
N MET A 262 13.09 17.54 4.20
CA MET A 262 11.85 18.30 4.05
C MET A 262 10.62 17.46 4.38
N ILE A 263 10.58 16.19 3.95
CA ILE A 263 9.48 15.28 4.26
C ILE A 263 9.47 14.91 5.73
N VAL A 264 10.62 14.67 6.36
CA VAL A 264 10.72 14.44 7.81
C VAL A 264 10.12 15.61 8.60
N ASP A 265 10.39 16.86 8.20
CA ASP A 265 9.82 18.02 8.89
C ASP A 265 8.30 18.12 8.72
N LEU A 266 7.79 17.77 7.53
CA LEU A 266 6.34 17.70 7.28
C LEU A 266 5.66 16.59 8.11
N VAL A 267 6.26 15.40 8.19
CA VAL A 267 5.77 14.31 9.05
C VAL A 267 5.77 14.71 10.52
N ARG A 268 6.82 15.39 10.99
CA ARG A 268 6.86 15.93 12.36
C ARG A 268 5.73 16.93 12.62
N HIS A 269 5.42 17.78 11.64
CA HIS A 269 4.29 18.71 11.71
C HIS A 269 2.96 17.95 11.82
N ASP A 270 2.73 16.97 10.97
CA ASP A 270 1.50 16.19 10.91
C ASP A 270 1.25 15.43 12.22
N LEU A 271 2.22 14.63 12.66
CA LEU A 271 2.15 13.94 13.95
C LEU A 271 2.01 14.90 15.13
N GLY A 272 2.66 16.07 15.04
CA GLY A 272 2.61 17.11 16.07
C GLY A 272 1.20 17.67 16.33
N GLN A 273 0.26 17.51 15.40
CA GLN A 273 -1.12 17.96 15.57
C GLN A 273 -1.91 17.12 16.59
N VAL A 274 -1.54 15.83 16.74
CA VAL A 274 -2.29 14.87 17.58
C VAL A 274 -1.43 14.21 18.66
N ALA A 275 -0.12 14.33 18.61
CA ALA A 275 0.78 13.72 19.59
C ALA A 275 0.76 14.43 20.95
N LYS A 276 1.11 13.71 22.02
CA LYS A 276 1.42 14.31 23.33
C LYS A 276 2.57 15.32 23.16
N THR A 277 2.43 16.51 23.72
CA THR A 277 3.40 17.59 23.55
C THR A 277 4.84 17.17 23.94
N GLY A 278 5.79 17.42 23.05
CA GLY A 278 7.23 17.13 23.26
C GLY A 278 7.63 15.68 23.01
N THR A 279 6.73 14.83 22.51
CA THR A 279 7.01 13.40 22.23
C THR A 279 7.41 13.12 20.79
N VAL A 280 7.16 14.02 19.84
CA VAL A 280 7.55 13.84 18.43
C VAL A 280 9.06 13.86 18.31
N LYS A 281 9.63 12.78 17.79
CA LYS A 281 11.08 12.57 17.65
C LYS A 281 11.42 11.97 16.29
N VAL A 282 12.56 12.39 15.73
CA VAL A 282 13.19 11.67 14.62
C VAL A 282 14.05 10.58 15.24
N THR A 283 13.62 9.35 15.15
CA THR A 283 14.28 8.18 15.75
C THR A 283 15.32 7.56 14.84
N ASP A 284 15.17 7.76 13.53
CA ASP A 284 16.14 7.37 12.52
C ASP A 284 16.15 8.46 11.43
N LEU A 285 17.34 8.93 11.06
CA LEU A 285 17.51 9.99 10.06
C LEU A 285 18.50 9.55 8.99
N LEU A 286 18.05 9.58 7.71
CA LEU A 286 18.88 9.31 6.54
C LEU A 286 19.56 7.92 6.57
N SER A 287 18.82 6.90 7.00
CA SER A 287 19.29 5.51 6.95
C SER A 287 19.14 4.91 5.56
N VAL A 288 20.23 4.30 5.06
CA VAL A 288 20.19 3.56 3.80
C VAL A 288 19.91 2.09 4.09
N ARG A 289 18.82 1.56 3.53
CA ARG A 289 18.39 0.18 3.76
C ARG A 289 18.21 -0.55 2.43
N PRO A 290 18.55 -1.86 2.36
CA PRO A 290 18.32 -2.67 1.17
C PRO A 290 16.83 -2.97 0.97
N ALA A 291 16.43 -3.00 -0.30
CA ALA A 291 15.17 -3.58 -0.75
C ALA A 291 15.44 -4.44 -2.00
N PRO A 292 14.52 -5.29 -2.45
CA PRO A 292 14.75 -6.13 -3.63
C PRO A 292 15.18 -5.31 -4.86
N GLY A 293 16.44 -5.47 -5.26
CA GLY A 293 17.03 -4.81 -6.43
C GLY A 293 17.45 -3.36 -6.27
N VAL A 294 17.26 -2.73 -5.08
CA VAL A 294 17.53 -1.31 -4.86
C VAL A 294 18.03 -1.03 -3.44
N TRP A 295 18.61 0.17 -3.23
CA TRP A 295 18.79 0.81 -1.93
C TRP A 295 17.84 1.98 -1.80
N HIS A 296 17.25 2.14 -0.63
CA HIS A 296 16.38 3.27 -0.30
C HIS A 296 16.96 4.11 0.85
N LEU A 297 16.68 5.41 0.81
CA LEU A 297 16.96 6.34 1.89
C LEU A 297 15.69 6.56 2.72
N PHE A 298 15.74 6.11 3.97
CA PHE A 298 14.64 6.18 4.94
C PHE A 298 14.92 7.19 6.04
N SER A 299 13.86 7.73 6.57
CA SER A 299 13.87 8.36 7.89
C SER A 299 12.62 7.94 8.66
N THR A 300 12.70 7.86 9.98
CA THR A 300 11.58 7.47 10.84
C THR A 300 11.30 8.56 11.86
N VAL A 301 10.05 8.97 11.92
CA VAL A 301 9.53 9.87 12.94
C VAL A 301 8.60 9.08 13.84
N SER A 302 8.75 9.23 15.16
CA SER A 302 7.89 8.60 16.15
C SER A 302 7.23 9.63 17.06
N ALA A 303 6.08 9.26 17.62
CA ALA A 303 5.39 10.07 18.60
C ALA A 303 4.57 9.19 19.57
N GLU A 304 4.21 9.77 20.73
CA GLU A 304 3.27 9.20 21.68
C GLU A 304 1.90 9.87 21.50
N LEU A 305 0.87 9.09 21.35
CA LEU A 305 -0.51 9.53 21.15
C LEU A 305 -1.26 9.59 22.49
N PRO A 306 -2.27 10.47 22.63
CA PRO A 306 -3.24 10.39 23.73
C PRO A 306 -3.98 9.04 23.69
N ASP A 307 -4.25 8.48 24.87
CA ASP A 307 -4.83 7.15 25.04
C ASP A 307 -6.21 6.96 24.36
N GLN A 308 -6.96 8.05 24.15
CA GLN A 308 -8.30 8.01 23.54
C GLN A 308 -8.33 8.46 22.08
N LEU A 309 -7.16 8.71 21.46
CA LEU A 309 -7.11 9.12 20.06
C LEU A 309 -7.53 7.95 19.17
N SER A 310 -8.59 8.14 18.39
CA SER A 310 -9.05 7.14 17.42
C SER A 310 -8.09 6.98 16.23
N HIS A 311 -8.18 5.86 15.52
CA HIS A 311 -7.46 5.66 14.27
C HIS A 311 -7.85 6.70 13.22
N ALA A 312 -9.13 7.05 13.14
CA ALA A 312 -9.64 8.03 12.19
C ALA A 312 -9.05 9.43 12.42
N GLU A 313 -8.96 9.88 13.68
CA GLU A 313 -8.33 11.17 14.01
C GLU A 313 -6.84 11.19 13.69
N LEU A 314 -6.13 10.10 13.98
CA LEU A 314 -4.71 9.97 13.61
C LEU A 314 -4.52 10.06 12.08
N ILE A 315 -5.32 9.30 11.34
CA ILE A 315 -5.27 9.32 9.87
C ILE A 315 -5.61 10.72 9.34
N GLU A 316 -6.65 11.38 9.86
CA GLU A 316 -7.06 12.71 9.42
C GLU A 316 -5.94 13.75 9.58
N ALA A 317 -5.22 13.71 10.72
CA ALA A 317 -4.12 14.63 11.01
C ALA A 317 -2.92 14.45 10.06
N CYS A 318 -2.63 13.20 9.65
CA CYS A 318 -1.46 12.90 8.85
C CYS A 318 -1.75 12.85 7.33
N PHE A 319 -3.05 12.74 6.95
CA PHE A 319 -3.45 12.56 5.56
C PHE A 319 -3.55 13.89 4.77
N PRO A 320 -3.22 13.89 3.46
CA PRO A 320 -2.56 12.82 2.71
C PRO A 320 -1.11 12.60 3.15
N PRO A 321 -0.51 11.41 2.89
CA PRO A 321 0.88 11.14 3.26
C PRO A 321 1.84 12.22 2.74
N ALA A 322 2.78 12.63 3.58
CA ALA A 322 3.71 13.71 3.30
C ALA A 322 4.55 13.47 2.04
N SER A 323 5.00 12.21 1.86
CA SER A 323 5.88 11.79 0.77
C SER A 323 5.28 11.92 -0.63
N VAL A 324 3.94 11.93 -0.73
CA VAL A 324 3.20 11.92 -2.01
C VAL A 324 2.39 13.20 -2.27
N THR A 325 2.64 14.25 -1.49
CA THR A 325 2.01 15.56 -1.66
C THR A 325 3.04 16.62 -2.03
N GLY A 326 3.50 17.39 -1.09
CA GLY A 326 4.47 18.45 -1.26
C GLY A 326 4.52 19.37 -0.06
N THR A 327 5.41 20.34 -0.10
CA THR A 327 5.65 21.25 1.02
C THR A 327 5.62 22.71 0.53
N PRO A 328 4.79 23.61 1.14
CA PRO A 328 3.77 23.38 2.18
C PRO A 328 2.60 22.54 1.70
N LYS A 329 2.09 21.61 2.54
CA LYS A 329 1.12 20.56 2.16
C LYS A 329 -0.16 21.15 1.53
N LEU A 330 -0.81 22.10 2.17
CA LEU A 330 -2.09 22.67 1.69
C LEU A 330 -1.92 23.34 0.33
N ARG A 331 -0.85 24.13 0.15
CA ARG A 331 -0.61 24.80 -1.13
C ARG A 331 -0.28 23.78 -2.25
N ALA A 332 0.50 22.77 -1.93
CA ALA A 332 0.79 21.70 -2.87
C ALA A 332 -0.50 20.97 -3.33
N ILE A 333 -1.42 20.66 -2.41
CA ILE A 333 -2.70 20.01 -2.74
C ILE A 333 -3.56 20.89 -3.68
N GLU A 334 -3.59 22.21 -3.44
CA GLU A 334 -4.31 23.14 -4.32
C GLU A 334 -3.75 23.11 -5.75
N LEU A 335 -2.44 23.26 -5.89
CA LEU A 335 -1.74 23.27 -7.18
C LEU A 335 -1.86 21.92 -7.91
N LEU A 336 -1.75 20.80 -7.19
CA LEU A 336 -1.90 19.46 -7.78
C LEU A 336 -3.30 19.25 -8.38
N ARG A 337 -4.36 19.84 -7.80
CA ARG A 337 -5.71 19.78 -8.38
C ARG A 337 -5.84 20.54 -9.70
N GLU A 338 -4.99 21.56 -9.91
CA GLU A 338 -4.95 22.33 -11.15
C GLU A 338 -4.09 21.66 -12.22
N TRP A 339 -3.04 20.94 -11.78
CA TRP A 339 -2.02 20.37 -12.68
C TRP A 339 -2.27 18.91 -13.06
N GLU A 340 -3.05 18.18 -12.30
CA GLU A 340 -3.40 16.80 -12.60
C GLU A 340 -4.79 16.73 -13.24
N PRO A 341 -4.91 16.17 -14.47
CA PRO A 341 -6.17 16.19 -15.22
C PRO A 341 -7.22 15.26 -14.64
N GLU A 342 -6.78 14.24 -13.91
CA GLU A 342 -7.64 13.19 -13.35
C GLU A 342 -7.49 13.08 -11.84
N PRO A 343 -8.57 12.70 -11.13
CA PRO A 343 -8.48 12.38 -9.71
C PRO A 343 -7.56 11.19 -9.46
N ARG A 344 -6.77 11.24 -8.39
CA ARG A 344 -5.83 10.16 -8.04
C ARG A 344 -6.50 8.85 -7.62
N GLY A 345 -7.79 8.86 -7.23
CA GLY A 345 -8.45 7.67 -6.72
C GLY A 345 -7.75 7.10 -5.48
N ALA A 346 -7.49 5.79 -5.48
CA ALA A 346 -6.73 5.14 -4.41
C ALA A 346 -5.24 5.48 -4.43
N HIS A 347 -4.68 5.84 -5.58
CA HIS A 347 -3.26 6.21 -5.70
C HIS A 347 -2.88 7.35 -4.74
N CYS A 348 -1.77 7.23 -4.02
CA CYS A 348 -1.32 8.16 -2.98
C CYS A 348 -2.25 8.25 -1.74
N GLY A 349 -3.21 7.34 -1.63
CA GLY A 349 -4.02 7.16 -0.44
C GLY A 349 -3.32 6.28 0.61
N ALA A 350 -4.10 5.70 1.52
CA ALA A 350 -3.64 4.79 2.56
C ALA A 350 -4.40 3.45 2.48
N ILE A 351 -3.70 2.33 2.67
CA ILE A 351 -4.26 0.97 2.61
C ILE A 351 -3.67 0.09 3.70
N GLY A 352 -4.47 -0.71 4.37
CA GLY A 352 -3.99 -1.66 5.38
C GLY A 352 -5.09 -2.18 6.29
N ALA A 353 -4.76 -2.37 7.57
CA ALA A 353 -5.69 -2.90 8.55
C ALA A 353 -5.48 -2.31 9.95
N ALA A 354 -6.50 -2.52 10.81
CA ALA A 354 -6.46 -2.25 12.23
C ALA A 354 -6.94 -3.48 13.02
N HIS A 355 -6.42 -3.64 14.24
CA HIS A 355 -6.84 -4.64 15.21
C HIS A 355 -6.65 -4.09 16.63
N GLY A 356 -7.72 -3.91 17.38
CA GLY A 356 -7.68 -3.20 18.67
C GLY A 356 -7.08 -1.80 18.51
N ASP A 357 -6.07 -1.50 19.32
CA ASP A 357 -5.32 -0.23 19.27
C ASP A 357 -4.17 -0.23 18.25
N ALA A 358 -3.94 -1.34 17.55
CA ALA A 358 -2.94 -1.42 16.49
C ALA A 358 -3.52 -0.99 15.14
N LEU A 359 -2.73 -0.21 14.38
CA LEU A 359 -3.05 0.21 13.01
C LEU A 359 -1.79 0.14 12.17
N GLU A 360 -1.86 -0.54 11.03
CA GLU A 360 -0.77 -0.55 10.07
C GLU A 360 -1.27 -0.18 8.68
N LEU A 361 -0.75 0.92 8.15
CA LEU A 361 -1.09 1.46 6.83
C LEU A 361 0.15 1.67 5.98
N ASN A 362 0.02 1.34 4.70
CA ASN A 362 0.96 1.75 3.66
C ASN A 362 0.40 2.94 2.86
N VAL A 363 1.30 3.72 2.27
CA VAL A 363 0.94 4.64 1.19
C VAL A 363 0.52 3.83 -0.02
N ALA A 364 -0.66 4.08 -0.59
CA ALA A 364 -1.16 3.32 -1.73
C ALA A 364 -0.48 3.75 -3.04
N ILE A 365 0.81 3.46 -3.19
CA ILE A 365 1.59 3.57 -4.42
C ILE A 365 1.89 2.18 -4.98
N ARG A 366 2.30 2.07 -6.24
CA ARG A 366 2.48 0.78 -6.93
C ARG A 366 1.24 -0.11 -6.76
N THR A 367 0.06 0.48 -6.97
CA THR A 367 -1.23 -0.12 -6.72
C THR A 367 -2.04 -0.18 -8.00
N ALA A 368 -2.55 -1.35 -8.34
CA ALA A 368 -3.58 -1.52 -9.37
C ALA A 368 -4.96 -1.37 -8.71
N GLU A 369 -5.77 -0.50 -9.27
CA GLU A 369 -7.12 -0.17 -8.84
C GLU A 369 -8.10 -0.65 -9.91
N TYR A 370 -8.98 -1.60 -9.56
CA TYR A 370 -10.02 -2.11 -10.45
C TYR A 370 -11.32 -1.41 -10.13
N THR A 371 -11.86 -0.68 -11.09
CA THR A 371 -13.11 0.05 -10.96
C THR A 371 -14.12 -0.42 -12.00
N LYS A 372 -15.41 -0.24 -11.73
CA LYS A 372 -16.46 -0.52 -12.70
C LYS A 372 -17.01 0.78 -13.23
N ASP A 373 -16.93 0.98 -14.54
CA ASP A 373 -17.54 2.11 -15.19
C ASP A 373 -19.07 2.00 -15.08
N PRO A 374 -19.76 2.98 -14.49
CA PRO A 374 -21.20 2.91 -14.26
C PRO A 374 -22.04 2.98 -15.55
N ASN A 375 -21.48 3.52 -16.64
CA ASN A 375 -22.19 3.68 -17.90
C ASN A 375 -22.03 2.45 -18.80
N SER A 376 -20.81 1.97 -18.99
CA SER A 376 -20.52 0.83 -19.85
C SER A 376 -20.61 -0.52 -19.13
N GLY A 377 -20.51 -0.52 -17.80
CA GLY A 377 -20.42 -1.73 -16.97
C GLY A 377 -19.10 -2.48 -17.11
N ARG A 378 -18.14 -1.95 -17.88
CA ARG A 378 -16.80 -2.53 -18.05
C ARG A 378 -15.96 -2.31 -16.81
N VAL A 379 -15.01 -3.20 -16.58
CA VAL A 379 -14.02 -3.05 -15.53
C VAL A 379 -12.79 -2.37 -16.11
N ARG A 380 -12.45 -1.21 -15.54
CA ARG A 380 -11.21 -0.50 -15.82
C ARG A 380 -10.18 -0.87 -14.78
N VAL A 381 -8.94 -1.00 -15.20
CA VAL A 381 -7.77 -1.19 -14.32
C VAL A 381 -6.91 0.05 -14.45
N GLU A 382 -6.56 0.66 -13.33
CA GLU A 382 -5.85 1.92 -13.28
C GLU A 382 -4.62 1.79 -12.39
N ALA A 383 -3.51 2.42 -12.79
CA ALA A 383 -2.29 2.51 -11.99
C ALA A 383 -1.77 3.94 -12.00
N GLY A 384 -1.72 4.56 -10.81
CA GLY A 384 -1.12 5.88 -10.64
C GLY A 384 0.38 5.76 -10.39
N ILE A 385 1.18 6.62 -11.04
CA ILE A 385 2.63 6.70 -10.87
C ILE A 385 3.01 8.15 -10.69
N GLY A 386 3.88 8.46 -9.71
CA GLY A 386 4.30 9.82 -9.43
C GLY A 386 5.77 9.96 -9.06
N GLY A 387 6.26 11.18 -9.14
CA GLY A 387 7.60 11.59 -8.78
C GLY A 387 7.64 12.91 -8.03
N GLY A 388 8.64 13.11 -7.17
CA GLY A 388 8.88 14.36 -6.45
C GLY A 388 9.59 15.36 -7.37
N ILE A 389 8.94 16.50 -7.62
CA ILE A 389 9.45 17.56 -8.47
C ILE A 389 10.13 18.61 -7.62
N THR A 390 11.36 18.95 -8.00
CA THR A 390 12.17 20.01 -7.39
C THR A 390 12.62 21.00 -8.45
N ILE A 391 13.28 22.09 -8.04
CA ILE A 391 13.80 23.09 -8.99
C ILE A 391 14.82 22.50 -9.99
N GLY A 392 15.50 21.40 -9.59
CA GLY A 392 16.47 20.70 -10.44
C GLY A 392 15.86 19.64 -11.38
N SER A 393 14.55 19.39 -11.29
CA SER A 393 13.86 18.42 -12.16
C SER A 393 13.81 18.89 -13.61
N THR A 394 13.81 17.92 -14.54
CA THR A 394 13.56 18.15 -15.96
C THR A 394 12.38 17.32 -16.42
N PRO A 395 11.49 17.84 -17.29
CA PRO A 395 10.31 17.12 -17.75
C PRO A 395 10.62 15.73 -18.33
N GLU A 396 11.70 15.61 -19.11
CA GLU A 396 12.15 14.36 -19.72
C GLU A 396 12.69 13.38 -18.67
N GLY A 397 13.45 13.89 -17.68
CA GLY A 397 14.00 13.07 -16.59
C GLY A 397 12.92 12.50 -15.69
N GLU A 398 11.94 13.33 -15.32
CA GLU A 398 10.81 12.92 -14.49
C GLU A 398 9.91 11.91 -15.23
N TRP A 399 9.70 12.09 -16.56
CA TRP A 399 8.98 11.10 -17.35
C TRP A 399 9.70 9.75 -17.42
N ALA A 400 11.02 9.75 -17.62
CA ALA A 400 11.80 8.52 -17.58
C ALA A 400 11.71 7.81 -16.21
N GLU A 401 11.61 8.57 -15.12
CA GLU A 401 11.35 8.02 -13.78
C GLU A 401 9.96 7.41 -13.67
N ILE A 402 8.92 8.06 -14.24
CA ILE A 402 7.55 7.51 -14.33
C ILE A 402 7.59 6.16 -15.05
N GLU A 403 8.20 6.08 -16.23
CA GLU A 403 8.30 4.83 -17.01
C GLU A 403 9.03 3.72 -16.23
N ALA A 404 10.11 4.03 -15.55
CA ALA A 404 10.86 3.07 -14.73
C ALA A 404 10.03 2.55 -13.54
N LYS A 405 9.24 3.42 -12.89
CA LYS A 405 8.36 3.04 -11.79
C LYS A 405 7.12 2.27 -12.25
N ALA A 406 6.64 2.56 -13.46
CA ALA A 406 5.49 1.89 -14.07
C ALA A 406 5.82 0.45 -14.50
N ALA A 407 7.03 0.20 -15.00
CA ALA A 407 7.43 -1.06 -15.58
C ALA A 407 7.07 -2.32 -14.75
N PRO A 408 7.30 -2.38 -13.42
CA PRO A 408 6.92 -3.53 -12.60
C PRO A 408 5.41 -3.80 -12.53
N LEU A 409 4.59 -2.79 -12.78
CA LEU A 409 3.13 -2.89 -12.74
C LEU A 409 2.55 -3.21 -14.11
N LEU A 410 3.05 -2.55 -15.15
CA LEU A 410 2.45 -2.54 -16.48
C LEU A 410 3.02 -3.62 -17.40
N LEU A 411 4.33 -3.91 -17.28
CA LEU A 411 4.96 -4.90 -18.14
C LEU A 411 4.63 -6.32 -17.66
N GLU A 412 4.34 -7.16 -18.61
CA GLU A 412 4.25 -8.60 -18.40
C GLU A 412 5.63 -9.21 -18.28
N SER A 413 5.72 -10.23 -17.49
CA SER A 413 6.91 -11.00 -17.25
C SER A 413 6.96 -12.26 -18.10
#